data_a032679e2afe1d9245da00b0996c8931
#
_entry.id   a032679e2afe1d9245da00b0996c8931
#
_cell.length_a   1.000
_cell.length_b   1.000
_cell.length_c   1.000
_cell.angle_alpha   90.00
_cell.angle_beta   90.00
_cell.angle_gamma   90.00
#
_symmetry.space_group_name_H-M   'P 1'
#
loop_
_entity.id
_entity.type
_entity.pdbx_description
1 polymer ?
#
loop_
_entity_poly.entity_id
_entity_poly.type
_entity_poly.pdbx_seq_one_letter_code
_entity_poly.pdbx_strand_id
1 'polypeptide(L)'
;MKEKLKINVTKPQYVQVSDITYAQVDSWYDHCRRDLKLDLIYPEDMSDKRYPCIVWICGGGWIRMDKSAHLSYLSTLAHQGFVVCSVEYRTSNEGCYPMQIEDVKAAIRYLKAHADRYRIDKEHFGAMGESAGGFLTCMAALDHDKARDVGEYLEESSSIQAACPWYPPTNLSTFKYKDAEECAASMESLLLGYNIMRNIKEAYNSSPVSKVTKDAPPFLIIHGINDQTVPFEQSEELYDKLIENGCDADLIALEGADHADLQFFQDELWDRIIEFFKIKLG
;
A
#
# COMPACT_ATOMS: atom_id res chain seq x y z
N MET A 1 -4.19 -2.62 -49.42
CA MET A 1 -4.25 -1.17 -49.20
C MET A 1 -2.89 -0.69 -48.70
N LYS A 2 -2.36 0.43 -49.21
CA LYS A 2 -1.09 0.99 -48.71
C LYS A 2 -1.39 2.44 -48.33
N GLU A 3 -1.26 2.71 -47.02
CA GLU A 3 -1.60 4.00 -46.44
C GLU A 3 -0.37 4.64 -45.78
N LYS A 4 -0.30 5.96 -45.80
CA LYS A 4 0.69 6.76 -45.05
C LYS A 4 -0.03 7.59 -44.02
N LEU A 5 0.32 7.37 -42.74
CA LEU A 5 -0.22 8.13 -41.61
C LEU A 5 0.84 9.09 -41.06
N LYS A 6 0.41 10.31 -40.74
CA LYS A 6 1.18 11.25 -39.93
C LYS A 6 0.56 11.29 -38.54
N ILE A 7 1.29 10.79 -37.52
CA ILE A 7 0.82 10.74 -36.16
C ILE A 7 1.54 11.81 -35.34
N ASN A 8 0.77 12.61 -34.60
CA ASN A 8 1.31 13.55 -33.65
C ASN A 8 1.59 12.81 -32.31
N VAL A 9 2.80 12.93 -31.79
CA VAL A 9 3.19 12.36 -30.50
C VAL A 9 2.64 13.24 -29.39
N THR A 10 1.71 12.71 -28.58
CA THR A 10 1.05 13.43 -27.49
C THR A 10 1.24 12.76 -26.13
N LYS A 11 1.78 11.54 -26.08
CA LYS A 11 2.00 10.76 -24.85
C LYS A 11 3.41 10.18 -24.86
N PRO A 12 4.05 9.99 -23.70
CA PRO A 12 5.31 9.27 -23.61
C PRO A 12 5.10 7.77 -23.90
N GLN A 13 6.19 7.07 -24.11
CA GLN A 13 6.20 5.61 -24.01
C GLN A 13 6.10 5.23 -22.54
N TYR A 14 5.37 4.16 -22.23
CA TYR A 14 5.33 3.59 -20.88
C TYR A 14 6.16 2.31 -20.85
N VAL A 15 7.03 2.21 -19.86
CA VAL A 15 7.92 1.07 -19.67
C VAL A 15 7.55 0.36 -18.37
N GLN A 16 7.41 -0.95 -18.45
CA GLN A 16 7.34 -1.81 -17.26
C GLN A 16 8.68 -2.50 -17.06
N VAL A 17 9.22 -2.42 -15.85
CA VAL A 17 10.40 -3.16 -15.43
C VAL A 17 10.00 -4.01 -14.24
N SER A 18 10.18 -5.32 -14.36
CA SER A 18 9.84 -6.28 -13.32
C SER A 18 11.07 -6.75 -12.57
N ASP A 19 10.85 -7.23 -11.34
CA ASP A 19 11.87 -7.87 -10.52
C ASP A 19 13.09 -6.99 -10.18
N ILE A 20 12.85 -5.70 -9.96
CA ILE A 20 13.86 -4.80 -9.44
C ILE A 20 14.13 -5.15 -7.97
N THR A 21 15.34 -5.57 -7.64
CA THR A 21 15.75 -5.78 -6.24
C THR A 21 15.89 -4.44 -5.54
N TYR A 22 15.09 -4.21 -4.50
CA TYR A 22 15.15 -2.99 -3.70
C TYR A 22 15.81 -3.17 -2.33
N ALA A 23 15.84 -4.41 -1.83
CA ALA A 23 16.53 -4.78 -0.59
C ALA A 23 16.94 -6.24 -0.63
N GLN A 24 17.90 -6.59 0.22
CA GLN A 24 18.27 -7.98 0.51
C GLN A 24 18.05 -8.25 1.99
N VAL A 25 17.29 -9.29 2.29
CA VAL A 25 16.93 -9.70 3.65
C VAL A 25 17.45 -11.10 3.95
N ASP A 26 17.59 -11.43 5.23
CA ASP A 26 17.95 -12.77 5.64
C ASP A 26 16.84 -13.75 5.28
N SER A 27 17.20 -14.89 4.72
CA SER A 27 16.31 -15.99 4.44
C SER A 27 16.15 -16.85 5.70
N TRP A 28 15.18 -17.79 5.67
CA TRP A 28 14.95 -18.71 6.79
C TRP A 28 16.16 -19.63 7.10
N TYR A 29 17.10 -19.75 6.16
CA TYR A 29 18.33 -20.55 6.34
C TYR A 29 19.48 -19.63 6.69
N ASP A 30 20.22 -19.94 7.76
CA ASP A 30 21.39 -19.18 8.20
C ASP A 30 22.37 -18.92 7.06
N HIS A 31 22.89 -17.72 6.97
CA HIS A 31 23.83 -17.26 5.94
C HIS A 31 23.26 -17.17 4.52
N CYS A 32 21.98 -17.45 4.31
CA CYS A 32 21.30 -17.22 3.04
C CYS A 32 20.56 -15.88 3.05
N ARG A 33 20.62 -15.17 1.93
CA ARG A 33 19.84 -13.95 1.73
C ARG A 33 18.93 -14.13 0.54
N ARG A 34 17.79 -13.46 0.58
CA ARG A 34 16.88 -13.34 -0.57
C ARG A 34 16.66 -11.89 -0.93
N ASP A 35 16.36 -11.66 -2.19
CA ASP A 35 15.98 -10.37 -2.69
C ASP A 35 14.51 -10.09 -2.36
N LEU A 36 14.23 -8.85 -1.94
CA LEU A 36 12.91 -8.25 -1.99
C LEU A 36 12.80 -7.42 -3.26
N LYS A 37 11.73 -7.62 -4.00
CA LYS A 37 11.58 -7.10 -5.36
C LYS A 37 10.40 -6.16 -5.50
N LEU A 38 10.45 -5.32 -6.51
CA LEU A 38 9.34 -4.50 -6.93
C LEU A 38 9.20 -4.51 -8.46
N ASP A 39 7.98 -4.26 -8.94
CA ASP A 39 7.70 -3.99 -10.33
C ASP A 39 7.38 -2.50 -10.49
N LEU A 40 7.83 -1.91 -11.58
CA LEU A 40 7.69 -0.48 -11.82
C LEU A 40 7.12 -0.22 -13.21
N ILE A 41 6.12 0.66 -13.29
CA ILE A 41 5.61 1.20 -14.56
C ILE A 41 5.84 2.71 -14.52
N TYR A 42 6.56 3.23 -15.52
CA TYR A 42 6.88 4.64 -15.56
C TYR A 42 6.85 5.19 -17.01
N PRO A 43 6.54 6.49 -17.17
CA PRO A 43 6.63 7.14 -18.46
C PRO A 43 8.09 7.38 -18.85
N GLU A 44 8.48 6.97 -20.05
CA GLU A 44 9.78 7.24 -20.64
C GLU A 44 9.64 8.22 -21.80
N ASP A 45 10.10 9.41 -21.61
CA ASP A 45 10.15 10.46 -22.64
C ASP A 45 11.52 11.16 -22.62
N MET A 46 11.74 12.07 -23.55
CA MET A 46 12.99 12.83 -23.67
C MET A 46 13.00 14.12 -22.85
N SER A 47 11.98 14.36 -22.02
CA SER A 47 11.87 15.56 -21.17
C SER A 47 12.55 15.35 -19.81
N ASP A 48 12.78 16.45 -19.09
CA ASP A 48 13.25 16.44 -17.70
C ASP A 48 12.10 16.34 -16.68
N LYS A 49 10.87 16.05 -17.15
CA LYS A 49 9.69 15.95 -16.30
C LYS A 49 9.87 14.83 -15.25
N ARG A 50 9.46 15.13 -14.02
CA ARG A 50 9.31 14.17 -12.93
C ARG A 50 7.84 13.92 -12.66
N TYR A 51 7.51 12.76 -12.14
CA TYR A 51 6.14 12.30 -11.95
C TYR A 51 5.94 11.87 -10.50
N PRO A 52 4.79 12.16 -9.90
CA PRO A 52 4.45 11.60 -8.60
C PRO A 52 4.49 10.07 -8.63
N CYS A 53 4.84 9.44 -7.52
CA CYS A 53 4.96 7.99 -7.40
C CYS A 53 3.83 7.42 -6.53
N ILE A 54 3.15 6.38 -7.02
CA ILE A 54 2.16 5.62 -6.25
C ILE A 54 2.72 4.23 -5.99
N VAL A 55 2.81 3.85 -4.71
CA VAL A 55 3.24 2.53 -4.26
C VAL A 55 2.01 1.67 -3.99
N TRP A 56 1.84 0.63 -4.77
CA TRP A 56 0.81 -0.40 -4.57
C TRP A 56 1.33 -1.51 -3.67
N ILE A 57 0.51 -1.88 -2.68
CA ILE A 57 0.79 -2.93 -1.71
C ILE A 57 -0.31 -3.99 -1.81
N CYS A 58 0.04 -5.18 -2.30
CA CYS A 58 -0.90 -6.26 -2.54
C CYS A 58 -1.39 -6.87 -1.21
N GLY A 59 -2.64 -7.32 -1.19
CA GLY A 59 -3.24 -8.07 -0.10
C GLY A 59 -2.78 -9.54 -0.03
N GLY A 60 -3.55 -10.36 0.68
CA GLY A 60 -3.32 -11.80 0.84
C GLY A 60 -3.09 -12.24 2.29
N GLY A 61 -3.67 -11.52 3.27
CA GLY A 61 -3.64 -11.85 4.70
C GLY A 61 -2.25 -11.88 5.31
N TRP A 62 -1.29 -11.15 4.72
CA TRP A 62 0.13 -11.17 5.07
C TRP A 62 0.80 -12.56 4.98
N ILE A 63 0.07 -13.61 4.61
CA ILE A 63 0.57 -14.99 4.49
C ILE A 63 1.11 -15.24 3.09
N ARG A 64 0.51 -14.62 2.09
CA ARG A 64 0.90 -14.68 0.67
C ARG A 64 0.69 -13.32 0.03
N MET A 65 1.43 -13.05 -1.01
CA MET A 65 1.24 -11.87 -1.85
C MET A 65 1.83 -12.13 -3.23
N ASP A 66 1.32 -11.41 -4.22
CA ASP A 66 1.88 -11.39 -5.56
C ASP A 66 1.88 -9.95 -6.08
N LYS A 67 3.05 -9.35 -6.15
CA LYS A 67 3.21 -7.98 -6.63
C LYS A 67 2.72 -7.79 -8.08
N SER A 68 2.59 -8.87 -8.84
CA SER A 68 2.18 -8.83 -10.25
C SER A 68 0.66 -8.90 -10.45
N ALA A 69 -0.12 -9.24 -9.40
CA ALA A 69 -1.54 -9.60 -9.52
C ALA A 69 -2.40 -8.50 -10.18
N HIS A 70 -2.16 -7.22 -9.88
CA HIS A 70 -3.00 -6.11 -10.33
C HIS A 70 -2.30 -5.14 -11.30
N LEU A 71 -1.16 -5.51 -11.89
CA LEU A 71 -0.40 -4.63 -12.79
C LEU A 71 -1.23 -4.11 -13.98
N SER A 72 -2.19 -4.89 -14.48
CA SER A 72 -3.10 -4.48 -15.56
C SER A 72 -3.96 -3.27 -15.18
N TYR A 73 -4.47 -3.21 -13.95
CA TYR A 73 -5.23 -2.06 -13.43
C TYR A 73 -4.29 -0.91 -13.06
N LEU A 74 -3.16 -1.22 -12.44
CA LEU A 74 -2.17 -0.23 -12.03
C LEU A 74 -1.60 0.55 -13.23
N SER A 75 -1.53 -0.05 -14.41
CA SER A 75 -1.13 0.64 -15.64
C SER A 75 -2.02 1.84 -15.97
N THR A 76 -3.28 1.84 -15.53
CA THR A 76 -4.19 2.97 -15.70
C THR A 76 -3.66 4.23 -15.00
N LEU A 77 -3.14 4.09 -13.78
CA LEU A 77 -2.52 5.21 -13.05
C LEU A 77 -1.28 5.74 -13.79
N ALA A 78 -0.45 4.84 -14.34
CA ALA A 78 0.71 5.26 -15.12
C ALA A 78 0.30 6.10 -16.34
N HIS A 79 -0.76 5.72 -17.06
CA HIS A 79 -1.30 6.49 -18.18
C HIS A 79 -1.90 7.84 -17.76
N GLN A 80 -2.16 8.04 -16.48
CA GLN A 80 -2.63 9.31 -15.92
C GLN A 80 -1.50 10.23 -15.42
N GLY A 81 -0.25 9.81 -15.58
CA GLY A 81 0.91 10.64 -15.28
C GLY A 81 1.58 10.34 -13.94
N PHE A 82 1.45 9.11 -13.45
CA PHE A 82 2.16 8.64 -12.26
C PHE A 82 3.26 7.64 -12.63
N VAL A 83 4.29 7.57 -11.81
CA VAL A 83 5.12 6.37 -11.69
C VAL A 83 4.41 5.44 -10.74
N VAL A 84 4.25 4.17 -11.12
CA VAL A 84 3.54 3.19 -10.30
C VAL A 84 4.47 2.05 -9.94
N CYS A 85 4.59 1.78 -8.66
CA CYS A 85 5.39 0.70 -8.10
C CYS A 85 4.48 -0.33 -7.45
N SER A 86 4.66 -1.60 -7.75
CA SER A 86 4.07 -2.70 -6.98
C SER A 86 5.16 -3.42 -6.20
N VAL A 87 5.02 -3.47 -4.87
CA VAL A 87 6.09 -3.86 -3.96
C VAL A 87 5.85 -5.26 -3.37
N GLU A 88 6.89 -6.07 -3.33
CA GLU A 88 6.99 -7.28 -2.51
C GLU A 88 7.34 -6.91 -1.07
N TYR A 89 6.82 -7.64 -0.10
CA TYR A 89 7.20 -7.57 1.31
C TYR A 89 7.27 -8.97 1.91
N ARG A 90 8.01 -9.14 3.01
CA ARG A 90 8.07 -10.42 3.74
C ARG A 90 6.72 -10.79 4.31
N THR A 91 6.34 -12.05 4.14
CA THR A 91 5.08 -12.58 4.68
C THR A 91 5.24 -13.04 6.13
N SER A 92 4.13 -13.33 6.80
CA SER A 92 4.11 -13.89 8.17
C SER A 92 4.79 -15.26 8.26
N ASN A 93 4.99 -15.96 7.12
CA ASN A 93 5.78 -17.20 7.07
C ASN A 93 7.29 -16.94 7.24
N GLU A 94 7.74 -15.71 7.05
CA GLU A 94 9.15 -15.32 7.12
C GLU A 94 9.45 -14.53 8.39
N GLY A 95 8.43 -13.89 8.95
CA GLY A 95 8.58 -13.14 10.19
C GLY A 95 7.34 -12.34 10.56
N CYS A 96 7.29 -11.96 11.82
CA CYS A 96 6.16 -11.22 12.37
C CYS A 96 6.30 -9.71 12.14
N TYR A 97 5.20 -8.99 12.32
CA TYR A 97 5.20 -7.54 12.42
C TYR A 97 6.29 -7.07 13.45
N PRO A 98 7.10 -6.07 13.11
CA PRO A 98 6.89 -5.06 12.07
C PRO A 98 7.61 -5.30 10.71
N MET A 99 8.14 -6.49 10.42
CA MET A 99 8.95 -6.72 9.21
C MET A 99 8.25 -6.25 7.92
N GLN A 100 6.94 -6.43 7.83
CA GLN A 100 6.17 -6.09 6.63
C GLN A 100 6.18 -4.59 6.34
N ILE A 101 6.00 -3.76 7.35
CA ILE A 101 6.05 -2.30 7.18
C ILE A 101 7.48 -1.78 7.01
N GLU A 102 8.46 -2.43 7.62
CA GLU A 102 9.88 -2.13 7.41
C GLU A 102 10.27 -2.30 5.94
N ASP A 103 9.79 -3.36 5.30
CA ASP A 103 10.02 -3.65 3.88
C ASP A 103 9.36 -2.59 2.98
N VAL A 104 8.10 -2.23 3.23
CA VAL A 104 7.40 -1.17 2.47
C VAL A 104 8.14 0.16 2.60
N LYS A 105 8.55 0.55 3.81
CA LYS A 105 9.34 1.76 4.04
C LYS A 105 10.69 1.72 3.33
N ALA A 106 11.36 0.57 3.31
CA ALA A 106 12.61 0.39 2.57
C ALA A 106 12.40 0.55 1.06
N ALA A 107 11.30 0.03 0.49
CA ALA A 107 10.97 0.22 -0.91
C ALA A 107 10.72 1.70 -1.26
N ILE A 108 10.03 2.45 -0.41
CA ILE A 108 9.81 3.89 -0.61
C ILE A 108 11.15 4.64 -0.61
N ARG A 109 12.05 4.34 0.34
CA ARG A 109 13.39 4.97 0.36
C ARG A 109 14.22 4.60 -0.86
N TYR A 110 14.18 3.33 -1.29
CA TYR A 110 14.84 2.89 -2.52
C TYR A 110 14.37 3.69 -3.74
N LEU A 111 13.07 3.86 -3.90
CA LEU A 111 12.49 4.63 -5.02
C LEU A 111 12.93 6.09 -4.97
N LYS A 112 12.97 6.70 -3.79
CA LYS A 112 13.45 8.08 -3.61
C LYS A 112 14.94 8.21 -3.91
N ALA A 113 15.77 7.28 -3.46
CA ALA A 113 17.20 7.25 -3.76
C ALA A 113 17.49 7.09 -5.26
N HIS A 114 16.59 6.42 -5.99
CA HIS A 114 16.71 6.19 -7.44
C HIS A 114 15.74 7.04 -8.27
N ALA A 115 15.23 8.13 -7.72
CA ALA A 115 14.21 8.96 -8.33
C ALA A 115 14.61 9.48 -9.71
N ASP A 116 15.86 9.88 -9.89
CA ASP A 116 16.37 10.33 -11.19
C ASP A 116 16.30 9.25 -12.27
N ARG A 117 16.61 8.00 -11.90
CA ARG A 117 16.58 6.86 -12.81
C ARG A 117 15.17 6.56 -13.33
N TYR A 118 14.17 6.72 -12.45
CA TYR A 118 12.77 6.34 -12.73
C TYR A 118 11.86 7.56 -12.95
N ARG A 119 12.42 8.77 -13.08
CA ARG A 119 11.69 10.02 -13.30
C ARG A 119 10.69 10.34 -12.17
N ILE A 120 11.02 9.97 -10.95
CA ILE A 120 10.15 10.18 -9.79
C ILE A 120 10.36 11.58 -9.23
N ASP A 121 9.26 12.22 -8.84
CA ASP A 121 9.27 13.39 -7.97
C ASP A 121 9.31 12.90 -6.51
N LYS A 122 10.45 13.13 -5.83
CA LYS A 122 10.69 12.66 -4.45
C LYS A 122 9.72 13.20 -3.43
N GLU A 123 9.14 14.37 -3.68
CA GLU A 123 8.27 15.07 -2.72
C GLU A 123 6.81 14.62 -2.84
N HIS A 124 6.45 13.88 -3.89
CA HIS A 124 5.08 13.49 -4.20
C HIS A 124 4.93 11.98 -4.29
N PHE A 125 4.77 11.34 -3.11
CA PHE A 125 4.54 9.90 -2.96
C PHE A 125 3.15 9.62 -2.40
N GLY A 126 2.42 8.74 -3.06
CA GLY A 126 1.21 8.12 -2.53
C GLY A 126 1.41 6.62 -2.28
N ALA A 127 0.58 6.05 -1.44
CA ALA A 127 0.45 4.60 -1.32
C ALA A 127 -1.01 4.19 -1.45
N MET A 128 -1.24 3.04 -2.06
CA MET A 128 -2.53 2.37 -2.08
C MET A 128 -2.33 0.87 -1.94
N GLY A 129 -3.33 0.18 -1.44
CA GLY A 129 -3.25 -1.26 -1.27
C GLY A 129 -4.53 -1.83 -0.71
N GLU A 130 -4.68 -3.14 -0.84
CA GLU A 130 -5.90 -3.86 -0.51
C GLU A 130 -5.73 -4.78 0.69
N SER A 131 -6.77 -4.93 1.55
CA SER A 131 -6.79 -5.91 2.65
C SER A 131 -5.54 -5.80 3.55
N ALA A 132 -4.72 -6.84 3.64
CA ALA A 132 -3.41 -6.81 4.30
C ALA A 132 -2.50 -5.70 3.76
N GLY A 133 -2.52 -5.43 2.45
CA GLY A 133 -1.83 -4.30 1.82
C GLY A 133 -2.46 -2.95 2.19
N GLY A 134 -3.78 -2.92 2.40
CA GLY A 134 -4.48 -1.76 2.92
C GLY A 134 -4.04 -1.40 4.35
N PHE A 135 -3.85 -2.41 5.21
CA PHE A 135 -3.22 -2.23 6.53
C PHE A 135 -1.83 -1.61 6.40
N LEU A 136 -0.98 -2.15 5.52
CA LEU A 136 0.38 -1.65 5.31
C LEU A 136 0.38 -0.24 4.71
N THR A 137 -0.59 0.09 3.85
CA THR A 137 -0.82 1.46 3.35
C THR A 137 -1.12 2.43 4.49
N CYS A 138 -2.03 2.05 5.40
CA CYS A 138 -2.32 2.84 6.59
C CYS A 138 -1.07 3.00 7.48
N MET A 139 -0.31 1.92 7.70
CA MET A 139 0.91 1.99 8.51
C MET A 139 2.01 2.83 7.86
N ALA A 140 2.16 2.80 6.54
CA ALA A 140 3.11 3.66 5.82
C ALA A 140 2.77 5.14 5.98
N ALA A 141 1.46 5.47 6.07
CA ALA A 141 0.97 6.82 6.25
C ALA A 141 1.02 7.33 7.71
N LEU A 142 0.84 6.44 8.68
CA LEU A 142 0.57 6.82 10.08
C LEU A 142 1.68 6.45 11.06
N ASP A 143 2.48 5.40 10.78
CA ASP A 143 3.55 4.99 11.69
C ASP A 143 4.85 5.76 11.43
N HIS A 144 5.04 6.84 12.19
CA HIS A 144 6.22 7.69 12.11
C HIS A 144 7.38 7.23 13.01
N ASP A 145 7.28 6.03 13.61
CA ASP A 145 8.37 5.49 14.42
C ASP A 145 9.62 5.25 13.56
N LYS A 146 10.68 5.98 13.87
CA LYS A 146 11.97 5.87 13.19
C LYS A 146 12.63 4.50 13.34
N ALA A 147 12.25 3.73 14.36
CA ALA A 147 12.72 2.36 14.51
C ALA A 147 12.25 1.42 13.37
N ARG A 148 11.25 1.86 12.58
CA ARG A 148 10.77 1.14 11.40
C ARG A 148 11.59 1.44 10.13
N ASP A 149 12.44 2.47 10.16
CA ASP A 149 13.33 2.79 9.05
C ASP A 149 14.62 1.97 9.21
N VAL A 150 14.63 0.76 8.64
CA VAL A 150 15.78 -0.18 8.69
C VAL A 150 16.32 -0.46 7.28
N GLY A 151 17.54 -1.00 7.19
CA GLY A 151 18.17 -1.36 5.94
C GLY A 151 18.95 -0.23 5.28
N GLU A 152 18.78 -0.06 3.97
CA GLU A 152 19.53 0.90 3.14
C GLU A 152 18.79 2.23 2.96
N TYR A 153 19.48 3.24 2.42
CA TYR A 153 18.97 4.58 2.07
C TYR A 153 18.31 5.30 3.25
N LEU A 154 18.89 5.21 4.44
CA LEU A 154 18.35 5.82 5.67
C LEU A 154 18.38 7.35 5.65
N GLU A 155 19.12 7.96 4.73
CA GLU A 155 19.11 9.39 4.45
C GLU A 155 17.87 9.86 3.72
N GLU A 156 17.14 8.95 3.05
CA GLU A 156 15.86 9.25 2.40
C GLU A 156 14.68 9.07 3.36
N SER A 157 13.66 9.88 3.19
CA SER A 157 12.42 9.76 3.98
C SER A 157 11.53 8.64 3.45
N SER A 158 10.97 7.82 4.33
CA SER A 158 9.92 6.84 4.00
C SER A 158 8.49 7.44 4.02
N SER A 159 8.33 8.75 4.24
CA SER A 159 7.02 9.39 4.32
C SER A 159 6.31 9.43 2.97
N ILE A 160 4.97 9.38 3.02
CA ILE A 160 4.06 9.55 1.88
C ILE A 160 3.10 10.72 2.12
N GLN A 161 2.57 11.29 1.05
CA GLN A 161 1.73 12.50 1.08
C GLN A 161 0.25 12.22 0.78
N ALA A 162 -0.11 10.98 0.41
CA ALA A 162 -1.50 10.55 0.23
C ALA A 162 -1.63 9.05 0.42
N ALA A 163 -2.75 8.57 0.98
CA ALA A 163 -3.01 7.16 1.23
C ALA A 163 -4.39 6.75 0.71
N CYS A 164 -4.47 5.64 -0.02
CA CYS A 164 -5.72 5.08 -0.52
C CYS A 164 -5.85 3.59 -0.14
N PRO A 165 -6.14 3.26 1.13
CA PRO A 165 -6.34 1.87 1.55
C PRO A 165 -7.71 1.36 1.13
N TRP A 166 -7.75 0.12 0.62
CA TRP A 166 -8.96 -0.62 0.29
C TRP A 166 -9.24 -1.67 1.36
N TYR A 167 -10.45 -1.68 1.90
CA TYR A 167 -10.93 -2.61 2.93
C TYR A 167 -9.83 -3.03 3.94
N PRO A 168 -9.16 -2.04 4.57
CA PRO A 168 -8.04 -2.32 5.46
C PRO A 168 -8.52 -2.85 6.82
N PRO A 169 -7.89 -3.88 7.40
CA PRO A 169 -8.00 -4.14 8.82
C PRO A 169 -7.24 -3.05 9.59
N THR A 170 -7.95 -2.23 10.36
CA THR A 170 -7.38 -1.02 10.98
C THR A 170 -7.27 -1.09 12.49
N ASN A 171 -8.02 -2.01 13.12
CA ASN A 171 -7.98 -2.28 14.54
C ASN A 171 -7.96 -3.80 14.80
N LEU A 172 -6.77 -4.37 14.89
CA LEU A 172 -6.59 -5.82 15.06
C LEU A 172 -7.13 -6.34 16.40
N SER A 173 -7.35 -5.45 17.38
CA SER A 173 -7.85 -5.82 18.70
C SER A 173 -9.36 -6.09 18.74
N THR A 174 -10.11 -5.69 17.71
CA THR A 174 -11.58 -5.80 17.67
C THR A 174 -12.09 -7.00 16.88
N PHE A 175 -11.20 -7.74 16.19
CA PHE A 175 -11.58 -8.98 15.53
C PHE A 175 -12.11 -10.02 16.53
N LYS A 176 -13.18 -10.70 16.13
CA LYS A 176 -13.87 -11.66 16.98
C LYS A 176 -13.50 -13.08 16.56
N TYR A 177 -13.17 -13.89 17.56
CA TYR A 177 -12.83 -15.30 17.40
C TYR A 177 -13.70 -16.13 18.33
N LYS A 178 -14.09 -17.32 17.90
CA LYS A 178 -14.89 -18.25 18.67
C LYS A 178 -14.17 -18.71 19.94
N ASP A 179 -12.87 -18.97 19.81
CA ASP A 179 -12.01 -19.44 20.90
C ASP A 179 -10.54 -19.08 20.67
N ALA A 180 -9.69 -19.44 21.61
CA ALA A 180 -8.27 -19.13 21.56
C ALA A 180 -7.51 -19.92 20.46
N GLU A 181 -8.03 -21.07 20.00
CA GLU A 181 -7.43 -21.88 18.94
C GLU A 181 -7.68 -21.21 17.57
N GLU A 182 -8.92 -20.82 17.30
CA GLU A 182 -9.26 -20.04 16.11
C GLU A 182 -8.48 -18.72 16.05
N CYS A 183 -8.41 -18.00 17.17
CA CYS A 183 -7.61 -16.78 17.28
C CYS A 183 -6.14 -17.03 16.97
N ALA A 184 -5.54 -18.10 17.50
CA ALA A 184 -4.13 -18.40 17.26
C ALA A 184 -3.83 -18.76 15.80
N ALA A 185 -4.81 -19.30 15.07
CA ALA A 185 -4.72 -19.65 13.66
C ALA A 185 -5.09 -18.48 12.73
N SER A 186 -5.56 -17.35 13.26
CA SER A 186 -5.96 -16.20 12.47
C SER A 186 -4.78 -15.51 11.80
N MET A 187 -5.04 -14.86 10.66
CA MET A 187 -4.02 -14.12 9.90
C MET A 187 -3.40 -13.00 10.73
N GLU A 188 -4.21 -12.34 11.55
CA GLU A 188 -3.81 -11.24 12.42
C GLU A 188 -2.88 -11.74 13.54
N SER A 189 -3.19 -12.88 14.18
CA SER A 189 -2.32 -13.47 15.19
C SER A 189 -1.01 -14.00 14.59
N LEU A 190 -1.05 -14.56 13.40
CA LEU A 190 0.15 -14.96 12.64
C LEU A 190 1.02 -13.76 12.27
N LEU A 191 0.41 -12.67 11.82
CA LEU A 191 1.13 -11.42 11.57
C LEU A 191 1.84 -10.91 12.82
N LEU A 192 1.12 -10.87 13.94
CA LEU A 192 1.65 -10.30 15.19
C LEU A 192 2.59 -11.24 15.97
N GLY A 193 2.55 -12.55 15.67
CA GLY A 193 3.35 -13.57 16.35
C GLY A 193 2.85 -13.93 17.74
N TYR A 194 1.61 -13.56 18.09
CA TYR A 194 0.99 -13.89 19.36
C TYR A 194 -0.54 -13.97 19.25
N ASN A 195 -1.17 -14.67 20.22
CA ASN A 195 -2.62 -14.76 20.29
C ASN A 195 -3.22 -13.42 20.77
N ILE A 196 -4.04 -12.80 19.92
CA ILE A 196 -4.63 -11.47 20.14
C ILE A 196 -5.55 -11.46 21.37
N MET A 197 -6.37 -12.51 21.57
CA MET A 197 -7.29 -12.58 22.73
C MET A 197 -6.56 -12.47 24.08
N ARG A 198 -5.27 -12.82 24.11
CA ARG A 198 -4.42 -12.71 25.31
C ARG A 198 -3.59 -11.43 25.35
N ASN A 199 -3.53 -10.68 24.25
CA ASN A 199 -2.66 -9.52 24.08
C ASN A 199 -3.40 -8.37 23.35
N ILE A 200 -4.64 -8.08 23.79
CA ILE A 200 -5.53 -7.10 23.11
C ILE A 200 -4.88 -5.72 23.04
N LYS A 201 -4.20 -5.29 24.09
CA LYS A 201 -3.55 -3.98 24.14
C LYS A 201 -2.41 -3.87 23.14
N GLU A 202 -1.60 -4.90 23.02
CA GLU A 202 -0.48 -4.97 22.08
C GLU A 202 -1.00 -5.02 20.64
N ALA A 203 -2.10 -5.74 20.40
CA ALA A 203 -2.77 -5.76 19.09
C ALA A 203 -3.29 -4.36 18.70
N TYR A 204 -3.94 -3.67 19.64
CA TYR A 204 -4.33 -2.26 19.42
C TYR A 204 -3.13 -1.37 19.11
N ASN A 205 -2.05 -1.46 19.90
CA ASN A 205 -0.84 -0.67 19.70
C ASN A 205 -0.15 -0.93 18.35
N SER A 206 -0.38 -2.09 17.75
CA SER A 206 0.14 -2.50 16.43
C SER A 206 -0.84 -2.19 15.30
N SER A 207 -1.95 -1.53 15.59
CA SER A 207 -3.03 -1.23 14.65
C SER A 207 -2.96 0.21 14.12
N PRO A 208 -3.32 0.46 12.85
CA PRO A 208 -3.36 1.79 12.25
C PRO A 208 -4.10 2.84 13.08
N VAL A 209 -5.28 2.50 13.61
CA VAL A 209 -6.09 3.43 14.42
C VAL A 209 -5.38 3.97 15.65
N SER A 210 -4.40 3.22 16.19
CA SER A 210 -3.58 3.67 17.33
C SER A 210 -2.49 4.67 16.94
N LYS A 211 -2.22 4.83 15.65
CA LYS A 211 -1.17 5.69 15.10
C LYS A 211 -1.68 7.01 14.54
N VAL A 212 -3.00 7.20 14.49
CA VAL A 212 -3.60 8.43 13.96
C VAL A 212 -3.18 9.63 14.81
N THR A 213 -2.62 10.63 14.13
CA THR A 213 -2.28 11.94 14.69
C THR A 213 -2.76 13.03 13.75
N LYS A 214 -2.75 14.28 14.19
CA LYS A 214 -3.10 15.45 13.35
C LYS A 214 -2.20 15.64 12.11
N ASP A 215 -1.07 14.97 12.09
CA ASP A 215 -0.06 15.08 11.01
C ASP A 215 -0.23 13.98 9.95
N ALA A 216 -1.33 13.22 10.00
CA ALA A 216 -1.66 12.20 8.99
C ALA A 216 -1.87 12.86 7.61
N PRO A 217 -1.33 12.28 6.53
CA PRO A 217 -1.60 12.76 5.18
C PRO A 217 -3.07 12.57 4.80
N PRO A 218 -3.55 13.15 3.69
CA PRO A 218 -4.88 12.87 3.15
C PRO A 218 -5.15 11.39 2.90
N PHE A 219 -6.36 10.94 3.23
CA PHE A 219 -6.83 9.57 3.04
C PHE A 219 -8.04 9.50 2.11
N LEU A 220 -8.07 8.49 1.22
CA LEU A 220 -9.26 8.01 0.53
C LEU A 220 -9.45 6.53 0.90
N ILE A 221 -10.33 6.26 1.85
CA ILE A 221 -10.63 4.90 2.32
C ILE A 221 -11.75 4.33 1.43
N ILE A 222 -11.61 3.08 0.97
CA ILE A 222 -12.62 2.43 0.14
C ILE A 222 -12.95 1.07 0.73
N HIS A 223 -14.26 0.78 0.96
CA HIS A 223 -14.67 -0.47 1.59
C HIS A 223 -16.05 -0.92 1.13
N GLY A 224 -16.23 -2.21 0.94
CA GLY A 224 -17.53 -2.83 0.65
C GLY A 224 -18.37 -2.96 1.92
N ILE A 225 -19.64 -2.51 1.89
CA ILE A 225 -20.51 -2.55 3.07
C ILE A 225 -20.80 -3.98 3.54
N ASN A 226 -20.80 -4.94 2.60
CA ASN A 226 -21.13 -6.34 2.88
C ASN A 226 -19.90 -7.21 3.13
N ASP A 227 -18.72 -6.61 3.37
CA ASP A 227 -17.48 -7.34 3.56
C ASP A 227 -17.56 -8.31 4.75
N GLN A 228 -17.44 -9.62 4.43
CA GLN A 228 -17.49 -10.72 5.41
C GLN A 228 -16.12 -11.13 5.94
N THR A 229 -15.05 -10.60 5.39
CA THR A 229 -13.67 -10.91 5.76
C THR A 229 -13.09 -9.87 6.71
N VAL A 230 -13.19 -8.59 6.30
CA VAL A 230 -12.80 -7.44 7.12
C VAL A 230 -14.04 -6.59 7.36
N PRO A 231 -14.58 -6.54 8.58
CA PRO A 231 -15.81 -5.79 8.86
C PRO A 231 -15.69 -4.33 8.44
N PHE A 232 -16.76 -3.78 7.83
CA PHE A 232 -16.81 -2.39 7.34
C PHE A 232 -16.51 -1.37 8.45
N GLU A 233 -16.85 -1.70 9.69
CA GLU A 233 -16.57 -0.90 10.89
C GLU A 233 -15.08 -0.61 11.11
N GLN A 234 -14.19 -1.43 10.52
CA GLN A 234 -12.75 -1.16 10.54
C GLN A 234 -12.41 0.15 9.80
N SER A 235 -13.04 0.40 8.67
CA SER A 235 -12.85 1.63 7.90
C SER A 235 -13.60 2.81 8.51
N GLU A 236 -14.78 2.59 9.10
CA GLU A 236 -15.49 3.64 9.83
C GLU A 236 -14.67 4.13 11.04
N GLU A 237 -14.12 3.21 11.85
CA GLU A 237 -13.28 3.59 13.00
C GLU A 237 -12.05 4.40 12.58
N LEU A 238 -11.38 4.02 11.50
CA LEU A 238 -10.24 4.78 11.00
C LEU A 238 -10.66 6.16 10.51
N TYR A 239 -11.73 6.24 9.70
CA TYR A 239 -12.27 7.51 9.21
C TYR A 239 -12.64 8.45 10.35
N ASP A 240 -13.41 7.98 11.32
CA ASP A 240 -13.82 8.77 12.47
C ASP A 240 -12.62 9.33 13.24
N LYS A 241 -11.61 8.48 13.49
CA LYS A 241 -10.37 8.92 14.16
C LYS A 241 -9.59 9.96 13.35
N LEU A 242 -9.52 9.82 12.03
CA LEU A 242 -8.88 10.82 11.17
C LEU A 242 -9.62 12.16 11.27
N ILE A 243 -10.96 12.16 11.17
CA ILE A 243 -11.78 13.37 11.28
C ILE A 243 -11.68 14.00 12.67
N GLU A 244 -11.73 13.21 13.75
CA GLU A 244 -11.57 13.68 15.13
C GLU A 244 -10.22 14.39 15.36
N ASN A 245 -9.18 13.99 14.63
CA ASN A 245 -7.84 14.60 14.69
C ASN A 245 -7.67 15.76 13.69
N GLY A 246 -8.72 16.14 12.96
CA GLY A 246 -8.70 17.23 11.98
C GLY A 246 -7.95 16.91 10.68
N CYS A 247 -7.80 15.63 10.36
CA CYS A 247 -7.15 15.19 9.14
C CYS A 247 -8.11 15.25 7.94
N ASP A 248 -7.56 15.32 6.75
CA ASP A 248 -8.28 15.28 5.49
C ASP A 248 -8.53 13.82 5.10
N ALA A 249 -9.78 13.37 5.18
CA ALA A 249 -10.15 11.99 4.88
C ALA A 249 -11.52 11.88 4.24
N ASP A 250 -11.62 11.00 3.24
CA ASP A 250 -12.88 10.56 2.63
C ASP A 250 -13.03 9.05 2.80
N LEU A 251 -14.27 8.58 3.02
CA LEU A 251 -14.65 7.16 3.03
C LEU A 251 -15.68 6.89 1.94
N ILE A 252 -15.32 6.04 0.97
CA ILE A 252 -16.24 5.52 -0.05
C ILE A 252 -16.73 4.14 0.41
N ALA A 253 -18.00 4.07 0.77
CA ALA A 253 -18.70 2.83 1.09
C ALA A 253 -19.35 2.25 -0.18
N LEU A 254 -18.90 1.07 -0.61
CA LEU A 254 -19.43 0.42 -1.83
C LEU A 254 -20.64 -0.46 -1.47
N GLU A 255 -21.83 -0.02 -1.90
CA GLU A 255 -23.08 -0.75 -1.66
C GLU A 255 -23.05 -2.12 -2.35
N GLY A 256 -23.40 -3.17 -1.60
CA GLY A 256 -23.50 -4.52 -2.10
C GLY A 256 -22.17 -5.24 -2.35
N ALA A 257 -21.04 -4.57 -2.18
CA ALA A 257 -19.74 -5.18 -2.35
C ALA A 257 -19.29 -5.97 -1.10
N ASP A 258 -18.76 -7.18 -1.32
CA ASP A 258 -18.03 -7.98 -0.35
C ASP A 258 -16.52 -7.73 -0.50
N HIS A 259 -15.69 -8.48 0.21
CA HIS A 259 -14.24 -8.37 0.19
C HIS A 259 -13.65 -8.65 -1.21
N ALA A 260 -12.91 -7.71 -1.77
CA ALA A 260 -12.26 -7.84 -3.07
C ALA A 260 -13.20 -8.10 -4.27
N ASP A 261 -14.46 -7.66 -4.18
CA ASP A 261 -15.46 -7.84 -5.22
C ASP A 261 -15.17 -7.01 -6.49
N LEU A 262 -15.89 -7.32 -7.57
CA LEU A 262 -15.72 -6.69 -8.88
C LEU A 262 -15.93 -5.18 -8.88
N GLN A 263 -16.71 -4.63 -7.93
CA GLN A 263 -16.95 -3.20 -7.78
C GLN A 263 -15.65 -2.41 -7.58
N PHE A 264 -14.63 -3.01 -6.96
CA PHE A 264 -13.31 -2.37 -6.77
C PHE A 264 -12.54 -2.17 -8.08
N PHE A 265 -12.93 -2.82 -9.15
CA PHE A 265 -12.24 -2.80 -10.43
C PHE A 265 -13.02 -2.07 -11.53
N GLN A 266 -14.04 -1.28 -11.17
CA GLN A 266 -14.83 -0.53 -12.13
C GLN A 266 -14.24 0.86 -12.40
N ASP A 267 -14.38 1.32 -13.64
CA ASP A 267 -13.82 2.60 -14.11
C ASP A 267 -14.27 3.79 -13.25
N GLU A 268 -15.54 3.81 -12.82
CA GLU A 268 -16.09 4.88 -11.97
C GLU A 268 -15.33 5.04 -10.66
N LEU A 269 -14.95 3.94 -10.01
CA LEU A 269 -14.14 3.99 -8.80
C LEU A 269 -12.70 4.41 -9.09
N TRP A 270 -12.12 3.89 -10.17
CA TRP A 270 -10.76 4.26 -10.58
C TRP A 270 -10.65 5.74 -10.95
N ASP A 271 -11.67 6.33 -11.56
CA ASP A 271 -11.72 7.78 -11.83
C ASP A 271 -11.65 8.60 -10.52
N ARG A 272 -12.34 8.16 -9.45
CA ARG A 272 -12.25 8.81 -8.11
C ARG A 272 -10.87 8.67 -7.49
N ILE A 273 -10.23 7.50 -7.61
CA ILE A 273 -8.87 7.25 -7.12
C ILE A 273 -7.86 8.12 -7.88
N ILE A 274 -7.97 8.20 -9.19
CA ILE A 274 -7.11 9.04 -10.05
C ILE A 274 -7.27 10.51 -9.68
N GLU A 275 -8.51 10.97 -9.51
CA GLU A 275 -8.80 12.35 -9.11
C GLU A 275 -8.19 12.68 -7.75
N PHE A 276 -8.36 11.78 -6.76
CA PHE A 276 -7.76 11.94 -5.42
C PHE A 276 -6.24 12.12 -5.52
N PHE A 277 -5.53 11.23 -6.19
CA PHE A 277 -4.08 11.34 -6.30
C PHE A 277 -3.63 12.55 -7.12
N LYS A 278 -4.37 12.96 -8.16
CA LYS A 278 -4.07 14.20 -8.90
C LYS A 278 -4.23 15.45 -8.04
N ILE A 279 -5.21 15.50 -7.16
CA ILE A 279 -5.43 16.64 -6.26
C ILE A 279 -4.37 16.66 -5.16
N LYS A 280 -3.98 15.50 -4.61
CA LYS A 280 -3.12 15.42 -3.43
C LYS A 280 -1.62 15.34 -3.76
N LEU A 281 -1.28 14.88 -4.96
CA LEU A 281 0.12 14.75 -5.37
C LEU A 281 0.52 15.70 -6.53
N GLY A 282 -0.42 16.38 -7.16
CA GLY A 282 -0.15 17.35 -8.24
C GLY A 282 -0.29 16.75 -9.62
#